data_9e01957809e086c1912cba5ac18887d8
#
_entry.id   9e01957809e086c1912cba5ac18887d8
#
_cell.length_a   1.000
_cell.length_b   1.000
_cell.length_c   1.000
_cell.angle_alpha   90.00
_cell.angle_beta   90.00
_cell.angle_gamma   90.00
#
_symmetry.space_group_name_H-M   'P 1'
#
loop_
_entity.id
_entity.type
_entity.pdbx_description
1 polymer ?
#
loop_
_entity_poly.entity_id
_entity_poly.type
_entity_poly.pdbx_seq_one_letter_code
_entity_poly.pdbx_strand_id
1 'polypeptide(L)'
;VGCGGCVAVCLAGGQKEVENLNAQLAAATAADDKPIKVEGFTVERQCEVQFIEDLDRMVGKYDAILSMACGAGVQFLAERYPNKPIFPAVNSTFVGVNMDVGWYEERCKCCGNCVLGETAGICPVTMCAKGLFNGPCGGPQGDHCEVSSDTPCAWIKIYERLKAQGRLDKMMEVSPSREWEGQTQGSL
;
A
#
# COMPACT_ATOMS: atom_id res chain seq x y z
N VAL A 1 -13.78 7.20 -9.49
CA VAL A 1 -13.58 8.05 -8.30
C VAL A 1 -12.17 7.90 -7.80
N GLY A 2 -11.42 8.97 -7.75
CA GLY A 2 -10.08 9.05 -7.21
C GLY A 2 -10.05 9.26 -5.69
N CYS A 3 -8.85 9.12 -5.12
CA CYS A 3 -8.58 9.35 -3.72
C CYS A 3 -7.31 10.20 -3.59
N GLY A 4 -7.42 11.37 -2.94
CA GLY A 4 -6.32 12.29 -2.69
C GLY A 4 -5.31 11.83 -1.62
N GLY A 5 -5.54 10.65 -1.00
CA GLY A 5 -4.68 10.07 0.03
C GLY A 5 -3.45 9.35 -0.51
N CYS A 6 -3.12 8.18 0.07
CA CYS A 6 -1.89 7.44 -0.25
C CYS A 6 -1.73 7.07 -1.72
N VAL A 7 -2.81 6.75 -2.44
CA VAL A 7 -2.76 6.41 -3.87
C VAL A 7 -2.41 7.62 -4.75
N ALA A 8 -2.76 8.83 -4.32
CA ALA A 8 -2.36 10.06 -5.03
C ALA A 8 -0.85 10.32 -4.88
N VAL A 9 -0.30 10.09 -3.69
CA VAL A 9 1.15 10.17 -3.45
C VAL A 9 1.91 9.17 -4.34
N CYS A 10 1.33 7.98 -4.56
CA CYS A 10 1.89 6.96 -5.44
C CYS A 10 1.60 7.20 -6.95
N LEU A 11 1.04 8.34 -7.33
CA LEU A 11 0.63 8.66 -8.71
C LEU A 11 -0.24 7.56 -9.36
N ALA A 12 -1.12 6.96 -8.55
CA ALA A 12 -1.96 5.82 -8.97
C ALA A 12 -3.46 6.15 -8.99
N GLY A 13 -3.93 7.09 -8.16
CA GLY A 13 -5.37 7.32 -8.01
C GLY A 13 -5.77 8.73 -7.59
N GLY A 14 -4.89 9.72 -7.76
CA GLY A 14 -5.19 11.12 -7.52
C GLY A 14 -5.98 11.77 -8.67
N GLN A 15 -6.18 13.07 -8.58
CA GLN A 15 -6.96 13.85 -9.55
C GLN A 15 -6.42 13.67 -10.98
N LYS A 16 -5.10 13.77 -11.17
CA LYS A 16 -4.47 13.66 -12.49
C LYS A 16 -4.66 12.27 -13.11
N GLU A 17 -4.56 11.23 -12.32
CA GLU A 17 -4.76 9.86 -12.78
C GLU A 17 -6.23 9.59 -13.13
N VAL A 18 -7.17 10.18 -12.39
CA VAL A 18 -8.61 10.15 -12.72
C VAL A 18 -8.88 10.82 -14.07
N GLU A 19 -8.32 11.98 -14.30
CA GLU A 19 -8.47 12.70 -15.59
C GLU A 19 -7.89 11.91 -16.76
N ASN A 20 -6.71 11.31 -16.56
CA ASN A 20 -6.07 10.46 -17.56
C ASN A 20 -6.91 9.22 -17.87
N LEU A 21 -7.38 8.50 -16.85
CA LEU A 21 -8.21 7.31 -17.03
C LEU A 21 -9.54 7.64 -17.69
N ASN A 22 -10.16 8.76 -17.30
CA ASN A 22 -11.39 9.24 -17.91
C ASN A 22 -11.22 9.48 -19.42
N ALA A 23 -10.14 10.16 -19.81
CA ALA A 23 -9.82 10.40 -21.23
C ALA A 23 -9.55 9.08 -22.00
N GLN A 24 -8.83 8.14 -21.40
CA GLN A 24 -8.55 6.83 -21.98
C GLN A 24 -9.81 6.00 -22.20
N LEU A 25 -10.68 5.93 -21.20
CA LEU A 25 -11.95 5.19 -21.28
C LEU A 25 -12.89 5.81 -22.33
N ALA A 26 -13.00 7.13 -22.36
CA ALA A 26 -13.79 7.82 -23.37
C ALA A 26 -13.26 7.54 -24.79
N ALA A 27 -11.94 7.57 -24.98
CA ALA A 27 -11.33 7.27 -26.28
C ALA A 27 -11.50 5.80 -26.68
N ALA A 28 -11.32 4.87 -25.75
CA ALA A 28 -11.43 3.43 -26.00
C ALA A 28 -12.85 3.02 -26.40
N THR A 29 -13.87 3.67 -25.86
CA THR A 29 -15.28 3.34 -26.13
C THR A 29 -15.93 4.22 -27.19
N ALA A 30 -15.22 5.21 -27.73
CA ALA A 30 -15.77 6.16 -28.72
C ALA A 30 -16.24 5.48 -30.02
N ALA A 31 -15.66 4.33 -30.38
CA ALA A 31 -16.00 3.56 -31.57
C ALA A 31 -17.04 2.45 -31.32
N ASP A 32 -17.47 2.25 -30.07
CA ASP A 32 -18.44 1.23 -29.70
C ASP A 32 -19.85 1.64 -30.11
N ASP A 33 -20.71 0.67 -30.41
CA ASP A 33 -22.13 0.91 -30.68
C ASP A 33 -22.86 1.59 -29.49
N LYS A 34 -22.34 1.41 -28.29
CA LYS A 34 -22.83 2.02 -27.06
C LYS A 34 -21.67 2.57 -26.25
N PRO A 35 -21.18 3.77 -26.58
CA PRO A 35 -20.11 4.40 -25.82
C PRO A 35 -20.52 4.63 -24.36
N ILE A 36 -19.64 4.32 -23.44
CA ILE A 36 -19.87 4.60 -22.02
C ILE A 36 -19.68 6.08 -21.73
N LYS A 37 -20.56 6.63 -20.91
CA LYS A 37 -20.36 7.98 -20.36
C LYS A 37 -19.53 7.84 -19.08
N VAL A 38 -18.37 8.45 -19.05
CA VAL A 38 -17.46 8.45 -17.89
C VAL A 38 -17.33 9.87 -17.36
N GLU A 39 -17.46 10.03 -16.05
CA GLU A 39 -17.18 11.27 -15.35
C GLU A 39 -16.20 11.01 -14.21
N GLY A 40 -15.14 11.80 -14.13
CA GLY A 40 -14.11 11.66 -13.10
C GLY A 40 -14.41 12.53 -11.89
N PHE A 41 -14.20 11.96 -10.71
CA PHE A 41 -14.35 12.61 -9.42
C PHE A 41 -13.17 12.26 -8.52
N THR A 42 -12.76 13.17 -7.65
CA THR A 42 -11.73 12.85 -6.64
C THR A 42 -12.20 13.37 -5.29
N VAL A 43 -12.20 12.47 -4.30
CA VAL A 43 -12.43 12.82 -2.90
C VAL A 43 -11.11 12.82 -2.13
N GLU A 44 -11.06 13.51 -1.00
CA GLU A 44 -9.82 13.58 -0.21
C GLU A 44 -9.36 12.20 0.26
N ARG A 45 -10.26 11.40 0.83
CA ARG A 45 -10.02 10.00 1.24
C ARG A 45 -11.27 9.16 1.09
N GLN A 46 -11.18 8.04 0.39
CA GLN A 46 -12.31 7.14 0.24
C GLN A 46 -12.54 6.22 1.46
N CYS A 47 -11.59 6.16 2.39
CA CYS A 47 -11.67 5.36 3.62
C CYS A 47 -12.18 6.16 4.83
N GLU A 48 -12.83 7.29 4.60
CA GLU A 48 -13.33 8.15 5.68
C GLU A 48 -14.71 8.72 5.34
N VAL A 49 -15.66 8.59 6.27
CA VAL A 49 -17.08 8.87 6.07
C VAL A 49 -17.31 10.28 5.52
N GLN A 50 -16.73 11.29 6.17
CA GLN A 50 -16.97 12.70 5.83
C GLN A 50 -16.59 13.07 4.40
N PHE A 51 -15.60 12.41 3.81
CA PHE A 51 -15.14 12.75 2.46
C PHE A 51 -15.89 12.02 1.35
N ILE A 52 -16.64 10.96 1.68
CA ILE A 52 -17.44 10.25 0.68
C ILE A 52 -18.90 10.70 0.65
N GLU A 53 -19.34 11.53 1.60
CA GLU A 53 -20.70 12.07 1.63
C GLU A 53 -21.06 12.90 0.40
N ASP A 54 -20.08 13.58 -0.19
CA ASP A 54 -20.28 14.32 -1.43
C ASP A 54 -20.70 13.44 -2.62
N LEU A 55 -20.35 12.15 -2.57
CA LEU A 55 -20.74 11.18 -3.60
C LEU A 55 -22.22 10.81 -3.52
N ASP A 56 -22.88 10.95 -2.37
CA ASP A 56 -24.29 10.54 -2.17
C ASP A 56 -25.22 11.20 -3.19
N ARG A 57 -24.94 12.46 -3.58
CA ARG A 57 -25.76 13.22 -4.54
C ARG A 57 -25.55 12.78 -5.99
N MET A 58 -24.52 12.00 -6.25
CA MET A 58 -24.05 11.67 -7.59
C MET A 58 -24.21 10.20 -7.94
N VAL A 59 -23.99 9.31 -7.00
CA VAL A 59 -23.93 7.84 -7.20
C VAL A 59 -25.19 7.32 -7.92
N GLY A 60 -26.36 7.90 -7.65
CA GLY A 60 -27.61 7.54 -8.31
C GLY A 60 -27.65 7.76 -9.81
N LYS A 61 -26.77 8.62 -10.36
CA LYS A 61 -26.75 8.99 -11.79
C LYS A 61 -25.95 8.00 -12.66
N TYR A 62 -25.20 7.07 -12.06
CA TYR A 62 -24.27 6.19 -12.73
C TYR A 62 -24.64 4.73 -12.51
N ASP A 63 -24.30 3.86 -13.45
CA ASP A 63 -24.57 2.43 -13.38
C ASP A 63 -23.55 1.71 -12.48
N ALA A 64 -22.33 2.19 -12.43
CA ALA A 64 -21.23 1.63 -11.64
C ALA A 64 -20.23 2.71 -11.19
N ILE A 65 -19.38 2.37 -10.23
CA ILE A 65 -18.25 3.18 -9.80
C ILE A 65 -16.96 2.40 -10.04
N LEU A 66 -16.00 3.04 -10.70
CA LEU A 66 -14.63 2.58 -10.81
C LEU A 66 -13.80 3.36 -9.77
N SER A 67 -13.33 2.67 -8.73
CA SER A 67 -12.61 3.30 -7.62
C SER A 67 -11.09 3.19 -7.82
N MET A 68 -10.41 4.32 -7.79
CA MET A 68 -8.94 4.43 -7.84
C MET A 68 -8.33 4.57 -6.44
N ALA A 69 -9.00 4.05 -5.42
CA ALA A 69 -8.47 3.95 -4.06
C ALA A 69 -7.77 2.62 -3.80
N CYS A 70 -7.12 2.51 -2.64
CA CYS A 70 -6.68 1.22 -2.11
C CYS A 70 -7.89 0.36 -1.71
N GLY A 71 -7.67 -0.94 -1.47
CA GLY A 71 -8.72 -1.88 -1.13
C GLY A 71 -9.63 -1.47 0.04
N ALA A 72 -9.12 -0.72 1.02
CA ALA A 72 -9.93 -0.18 2.10
C ALA A 72 -11.00 0.81 1.59
N GLY A 73 -10.63 1.74 0.71
CA GLY A 73 -11.57 2.68 0.13
C GLY A 73 -12.60 2.01 -0.79
N VAL A 74 -12.16 1.03 -1.60
CA VAL A 74 -13.06 0.26 -2.47
C VAL A 74 -14.14 -0.46 -1.66
N GLN A 75 -13.74 -1.16 -0.58
CA GLN A 75 -14.69 -1.87 0.29
C GLN A 75 -15.62 -0.90 1.00
N PHE A 76 -15.10 0.20 1.50
CA PHE A 76 -15.90 1.19 2.21
C PHE A 76 -16.96 1.86 1.30
N LEU A 77 -16.64 2.13 0.03
CA LEU A 77 -17.63 2.57 -0.95
C LEU A 77 -18.68 1.48 -1.22
N ALA A 78 -18.27 0.22 -1.32
CA ALA A 78 -19.19 -0.89 -1.54
C ALA A 78 -20.16 -1.09 -0.36
N GLU A 79 -19.70 -0.91 0.88
CA GLU A 79 -20.54 -0.94 2.07
C GLU A 79 -21.55 0.22 2.09
N ARG A 80 -21.10 1.44 1.73
CA ARG A 80 -21.98 2.61 1.69
C ARG A 80 -23.02 2.53 0.59
N TYR A 81 -22.68 1.96 -0.56
CA TYR A 81 -23.55 1.87 -1.75
C TYR A 81 -23.81 0.42 -2.16
N PRO A 82 -24.49 -0.39 -1.32
CA PRO A 82 -24.61 -1.84 -1.52
C PRO A 82 -25.36 -2.22 -2.81
N ASN A 83 -26.15 -1.31 -3.36
CA ASN A 83 -26.91 -1.55 -4.60
C ASN A 83 -26.16 -1.03 -5.85
N LYS A 84 -24.92 -0.57 -5.71
CA LYS A 84 -24.12 -0.02 -6.80
C LYS A 84 -22.89 -0.92 -7.03
N PRO A 85 -22.65 -1.41 -8.24
CA PRO A 85 -21.40 -2.10 -8.55
C PRO A 85 -20.20 -1.17 -8.34
N ILE A 86 -19.23 -1.61 -7.52
CA ILE A 86 -17.99 -0.91 -7.25
C ILE A 86 -16.84 -1.79 -7.73
N PHE A 87 -16.01 -1.26 -8.63
CA PHE A 87 -14.86 -1.97 -9.18
C PHE A 87 -13.56 -1.29 -8.79
N PRO A 88 -12.52 -2.06 -8.40
CA PRO A 88 -11.20 -1.50 -8.21
C PRO A 88 -10.55 -1.19 -9.56
N ALA A 89 -10.00 0.02 -9.70
CA ALA A 89 -9.20 0.42 -10.86
C ALA A 89 -7.71 0.17 -10.65
N VAL A 90 -7.27 0.00 -9.41
CA VAL A 90 -5.87 -0.23 -9.02
C VAL A 90 -5.78 -1.39 -8.03
N ASN A 91 -4.64 -2.11 -8.07
CA ASN A 91 -4.34 -3.16 -7.11
C ASN A 91 -3.43 -2.63 -6.01
N SER A 92 -3.87 -2.72 -4.76
CA SER A 92 -3.03 -2.36 -3.60
C SER A 92 -2.03 -3.47 -3.35
N THR A 93 -0.75 -3.19 -3.54
CA THR A 93 0.32 -4.18 -3.41
C THR A 93 1.17 -3.99 -2.16
N PHE A 94 1.35 -2.76 -1.69
CA PHE A 94 2.19 -2.46 -0.53
C PHE A 94 1.86 -1.11 0.11
N VAL A 95 2.40 -0.90 1.32
CA VAL A 95 2.50 0.41 1.98
C VAL A 95 3.97 0.80 2.02
N GLY A 96 4.30 1.97 1.47
CA GLY A 96 5.69 2.35 1.29
C GLY A 96 5.92 3.84 1.20
N VAL A 97 7.08 4.18 0.66
CA VAL A 97 7.54 5.57 0.48
C VAL A 97 7.81 5.85 -0.99
N ASN A 98 7.58 7.09 -1.37
CA ASN A 98 8.04 7.63 -2.64
C ASN A 98 9.51 8.08 -2.47
N MET A 99 10.41 7.46 -3.19
CA MET A 99 11.83 7.78 -3.19
C MET A 99 12.17 8.83 -4.26
N ASP A 100 11.49 8.75 -5.41
CA ASP A 100 11.58 9.69 -6.52
C ASP A 100 10.36 9.52 -7.43
N VAL A 101 10.21 10.37 -8.42
CA VAL A 101 9.10 10.27 -9.40
C VAL A 101 9.15 8.90 -10.10
N GLY A 102 8.11 8.10 -9.87
CA GLY A 102 8.01 6.75 -10.43
C GLY A 102 8.82 5.67 -9.69
N TRP A 103 9.49 6.03 -8.60
CA TRP A 103 10.23 5.07 -7.78
C TRP A 103 9.65 4.99 -6.37
N TYR A 104 8.96 3.88 -6.09
CA TYR A 104 8.28 3.60 -4.82
C TYR A 104 8.88 2.35 -4.18
N GLU A 105 9.13 2.43 -2.88
CA GLU A 105 9.67 1.29 -2.13
C GLU A 105 8.70 0.86 -1.03
N GLU A 106 8.47 -0.44 -0.93
CA GLU A 106 7.72 -1.02 0.17
C GLU A 106 8.45 -0.82 1.50
N ARG A 107 7.70 -0.43 2.53
CA ARG A 107 8.24 -0.21 3.89
C ARG A 107 7.45 -0.93 4.97
N CYS A 108 6.20 -1.30 4.72
CA CYS A 108 5.33 -1.89 5.73
C CYS A 108 4.36 -2.91 5.15
N LYS A 109 4.23 -4.05 5.80
CA LYS A 109 3.25 -5.12 5.50
C LYS A 109 1.98 -5.03 6.35
N CYS A 110 1.82 -4.01 7.20
CA CYS A 110 0.69 -3.88 8.13
C CYS A 110 0.49 -5.14 9.00
N CYS A 111 1.58 -5.70 9.50
CA CYS A 111 1.58 -7.02 10.16
C CYS A 111 1.18 -7.00 11.64
N GLY A 112 0.83 -5.83 12.19
CA GLY A 112 0.28 -5.69 13.55
C GLY A 112 1.28 -5.79 14.71
N ASN A 113 2.40 -6.47 14.53
CA ASN A 113 3.44 -6.61 15.55
C ASN A 113 4.74 -5.95 15.09
N CYS A 114 4.95 -4.69 15.49
CA CYS A 114 6.00 -3.83 14.97
C CYS A 114 7.31 -4.01 15.75
N VAL A 115 8.37 -4.42 15.06
CA VAL A 115 9.71 -4.63 15.61
C VAL A 115 10.69 -3.49 15.29
N LEU A 116 10.22 -2.39 14.75
CA LEU A 116 11.09 -1.28 14.31
C LEU A 116 11.89 -0.65 15.46
N GLY A 117 11.38 -0.71 16.69
CA GLY A 117 12.10 -0.25 17.89
C GLY A 117 13.35 -1.08 18.18
N GLU A 118 13.30 -2.38 17.98
CA GLU A 118 14.38 -3.33 18.21
C GLU A 118 15.36 -3.41 17.04
N THR A 119 14.90 -3.09 15.82
CA THR A 119 15.67 -3.21 14.58
C THR A 119 16.16 -1.86 14.03
N ALA A 120 16.28 -0.87 14.90
CA ALA A 120 16.74 0.47 14.55
C ALA A 120 16.00 1.11 13.36
N GLY A 121 14.69 0.90 13.27
CA GLY A 121 13.85 1.48 12.22
C GLY A 121 13.94 0.77 10.86
N ILE A 122 14.50 -0.43 10.77
CA ILE A 122 14.55 -1.24 9.56
C ILE A 122 13.60 -2.43 9.72
N CYS A 123 12.60 -2.53 8.85
CA CYS A 123 11.65 -3.62 8.91
C CYS A 123 12.21 -4.91 8.27
N PRO A 124 12.49 -5.96 9.04
CA PRO A 124 12.99 -7.21 8.46
C PRO A 124 11.92 -7.95 7.65
N VAL A 125 10.61 -7.70 7.95
CA VAL A 125 9.50 -8.35 7.22
C VAL A 125 9.41 -7.87 5.77
N THR A 126 9.70 -6.59 5.51
CA THR A 126 9.66 -6.02 4.15
C THR A 126 11.01 -6.04 3.46
N MET A 127 12.10 -5.89 4.23
CA MET A 127 13.43 -5.68 3.65
C MET A 127 14.30 -6.92 3.59
N CYS A 128 13.98 -7.97 4.35
CA CYS A 128 14.67 -9.25 4.24
C CYS A 128 14.03 -10.08 3.12
N ALA A 129 14.79 -10.43 2.08
CA ALA A 129 14.30 -11.25 0.96
C ALA A 129 13.74 -12.62 1.40
N LYS A 130 14.15 -13.12 2.56
CA LYS A 130 13.65 -14.36 3.17
C LYS A 130 12.54 -14.15 4.21
N GLY A 131 12.16 -12.88 4.49
CA GLY A 131 11.17 -12.55 5.51
C GLY A 131 11.57 -12.93 6.94
N LEU A 132 12.85 -13.06 7.21
CA LEU A 132 13.35 -13.45 8.55
C LEU A 132 13.29 -12.26 9.49
N PHE A 133 12.57 -12.40 10.58
CA PHE A 133 12.37 -11.32 11.56
C PHE A 133 13.05 -11.59 12.92
N ASN A 134 13.79 -12.70 13.04
CA ASN A 134 14.39 -13.14 14.31
C ASN A 134 15.91 -13.30 14.22
N GLY A 135 16.57 -12.44 13.50
CA GLY A 135 18.02 -12.41 13.38
C GLY A 135 18.56 -12.78 12.00
N PRO A 136 19.87 -12.59 11.80
CA PRO A 136 20.52 -12.88 10.53
C PRO A 136 20.57 -14.38 10.24
N CYS A 137 20.49 -14.75 8.96
CA CYS A 137 20.48 -16.15 8.52
C CYS A 137 21.87 -16.77 8.35
N GLY A 138 22.95 -16.01 8.49
CA GLY A 138 24.31 -16.49 8.22
C GLY A 138 24.67 -16.70 6.75
N GLY A 139 23.75 -16.34 5.81
CA GLY A 139 23.99 -16.46 4.36
C GLY A 139 24.45 -15.20 3.62
N PRO A 140 24.54 -14.00 4.23
CA PRO A 140 24.98 -12.82 3.52
C PRO A 140 26.41 -12.95 3.00
N GLN A 141 26.66 -12.41 1.82
CA GLN A 141 27.99 -12.32 1.20
C GLN A 141 28.41 -10.85 1.18
N GLY A 142 29.28 -10.45 2.11
CA GLY A 142 29.56 -9.03 2.34
C GLY A 142 28.31 -8.32 2.88
N ASP A 143 27.87 -7.26 2.19
CA ASP A 143 26.68 -6.46 2.54
C ASP A 143 25.41 -6.89 1.78
N HIS A 144 25.51 -7.92 0.90
CA HIS A 144 24.43 -8.40 0.05
C HIS A 144 23.75 -9.66 0.59
N CYS A 145 22.50 -9.84 0.18
CA CYS A 145 21.72 -11.04 0.47
C CYS A 145 22.21 -12.21 -0.41
N GLU A 146 22.24 -13.44 0.12
CA GLU A 146 22.53 -14.64 -0.68
C GLU A 146 21.49 -14.91 -1.79
N VAL A 147 20.28 -14.32 -1.68
CA VAL A 147 19.21 -14.48 -2.68
C VAL A 147 19.53 -13.72 -3.95
N SER A 148 20.19 -12.55 -3.85
CA SER A 148 20.58 -11.72 -4.99
C SER A 148 21.70 -10.75 -4.61
N SER A 149 22.69 -10.61 -5.46
CA SER A 149 23.77 -9.61 -5.33
C SER A 149 23.27 -8.16 -5.34
N ASP A 150 22.10 -7.92 -5.94
CA ASP A 150 21.50 -6.58 -6.05
C ASP A 150 20.64 -6.23 -4.83
N THR A 151 20.43 -7.18 -3.93
CA THR A 151 19.61 -6.99 -2.73
C THR A 151 20.49 -6.80 -1.49
N PRO A 152 20.53 -5.61 -0.89
CA PRO A 152 21.25 -5.40 0.37
C PRO A 152 20.67 -6.26 1.49
N CYS A 153 21.54 -6.79 2.35
CA CYS A 153 21.09 -7.58 3.49
C CYS A 153 20.44 -6.69 4.56
N ALA A 154 19.16 -6.90 4.85
CA ALA A 154 18.44 -6.15 5.88
C ALA A 154 19.08 -6.30 7.26
N TRP A 155 19.53 -7.52 7.63
CA TRP A 155 20.11 -7.78 8.95
C TRP A 155 21.51 -7.21 9.14
N ILE A 156 22.31 -7.09 8.06
CA ILE A 156 23.57 -6.36 8.12
C ILE A 156 23.30 -4.88 8.35
N LYS A 157 22.35 -4.29 7.63
CA LYS A 157 21.96 -2.89 7.85
C LYS A 157 21.42 -2.64 9.26
N ILE A 158 20.65 -3.57 9.82
CA ILE A 158 20.16 -3.52 11.20
C ILE A 158 21.34 -3.53 12.17
N TYR A 159 22.28 -4.47 11.99
CA TYR A 159 23.49 -4.56 12.82
C TYR A 159 24.30 -3.26 12.80
N GLU A 160 24.61 -2.74 11.62
CA GLU A 160 25.40 -1.51 11.48
C GLU A 160 24.71 -0.33 12.13
N ARG A 161 23.39 -0.20 11.96
CA ARG A 161 22.63 0.91 12.55
C ARG A 161 22.51 0.78 14.07
N LEU A 162 22.26 -0.41 14.59
CA LEU A 162 22.26 -0.67 16.04
C LEU A 162 23.64 -0.40 16.64
N LYS A 163 24.72 -0.79 15.94
CA LYS A 163 26.10 -0.50 16.35
C LYS A 163 26.36 0.99 16.43
N ALA A 164 25.96 1.74 15.40
CA ALA A 164 26.09 3.20 15.37
C ALA A 164 25.29 3.90 16.47
N GLN A 165 24.16 3.31 16.90
CA GLN A 165 23.34 3.79 18.00
C GLN A 165 23.79 3.32 19.39
N GLY A 166 24.82 2.48 19.49
CA GLY A 166 25.26 1.88 20.77
C GLY A 166 24.25 0.88 21.37
N ARG A 167 23.44 0.23 20.55
CA ARG A 167 22.30 -0.62 20.94
C ARG A 167 22.42 -2.07 20.44
N LEU A 168 23.64 -2.59 20.29
CA LEU A 168 23.86 -3.97 19.83
C LEU A 168 23.30 -5.02 20.78
N ASP A 169 23.11 -4.71 22.06
CA ASP A 169 22.44 -5.54 23.06
C ASP A 169 21.07 -6.03 22.57
N LYS A 170 20.38 -5.22 21.79
CA LYS A 170 19.07 -5.59 21.21
C LYS A 170 19.11 -6.82 20.28
N MET A 171 20.22 -7.07 19.62
CA MET A 171 20.39 -8.27 18.79
C MET A 171 20.62 -9.56 19.60
N MET A 172 20.97 -9.42 20.87
CA MET A 172 21.20 -10.55 21.77
C MET A 172 19.92 -10.95 22.53
N GLU A 173 18.90 -10.10 22.49
CA GLU A 173 17.61 -10.40 23.10
C GLU A 173 16.87 -11.48 22.29
N VAL A 174 16.37 -12.50 22.96
CA VAL A 174 15.55 -13.54 22.32
C VAL A 174 14.14 -13.00 22.13
N SER A 175 13.74 -12.79 20.88
CA SER A 175 12.38 -12.38 20.56
C SER A 175 11.44 -13.61 20.63
N PRO A 176 10.27 -13.49 21.26
CA PRO A 176 9.27 -14.56 21.26
C PRO A 176 8.74 -14.82 19.85
N SER A 177 8.10 -15.96 19.67
CA SER A 177 7.37 -16.25 18.43
C SER A 177 6.35 -15.16 18.14
N ARG A 178 6.26 -14.79 16.87
CA ARG A 178 5.34 -13.74 16.46
C ARG A 178 3.89 -14.23 16.49
N GLU A 179 3.02 -13.43 17.08
CA GLU A 179 1.57 -13.65 17.00
C GLU A 179 1.04 -13.02 15.69
N TRP A 180 0.38 -13.85 14.87
CA TRP A 180 -0.17 -13.44 13.59
C TRP A 180 -1.68 -13.19 13.63
N GLU A 181 -2.30 -13.35 14.79
CA GLU A 181 -3.75 -13.18 14.97
C GLU A 181 -4.24 -11.80 14.51
N GLY A 182 -3.47 -10.75 14.78
CA GLY A 182 -3.81 -9.38 14.36
C GLY A 182 -3.92 -9.17 12.85
N GLN A 183 -3.41 -10.10 12.02
CA GLN A 183 -3.54 -10.03 10.56
C GLN A 183 -4.84 -10.68 10.04
N THR A 184 -5.46 -11.52 10.86
CA THR A 184 -6.66 -12.29 10.46
C THR A 184 -7.94 -11.72 11.03
N GLN A 185 -7.86 -10.79 11.98
CA GLN A 185 -9.03 -10.16 12.58
C GLN A 185 -9.43 -8.90 11.83
N GLY A 186 -10.65 -8.88 11.31
CA GLY A 186 -11.20 -7.78 10.52
C GLY A 186 -11.55 -6.51 11.31
N SER A 187 -11.45 -6.51 12.64
CA SER A 187 -11.67 -5.34 13.50
C SER A 187 -10.80 -5.41 14.74
N LEU A 188 -10.16 -4.30 15.08
CA LEU A 188 -9.52 -4.07 16.36
C LEU A 188 -10.51 -3.44 17.34
#